data_91511b8230239bec676b7d28e67cc217
#
_entry.id   91511b8230239bec676b7d28e67cc217
#
_cell.length_a   1.000
_cell.length_b   1.000
_cell.length_c   1.000
_cell.angle_alpha   90.00
_cell.angle_beta   90.00
_cell.angle_gamma   90.00
#
_symmetry.space_group_name_H-M   'P 1'
#
loop_
_entity.id
_entity.type
_entity.pdbx_description
1 polymer ?
#
loop_
_entity_poly.entity_id
_entity_poly.type
_entity_poly.pdbx_seq_one_letter_code
_entity_poly.pdbx_strand_id
1 'polypeptide(L)'
;MVLRQEPAPRPHRRPRTGGGPVKVLGAMVTSLAAAAAFVLAFVVTPQASAATLTEVTNFGTNPSNLRMHLYVPDRTQPNPGVLLAIHYCTGTGPNYYSGTEFARLADQYGFIVIYPSATRSGQCFDVSSPQALRRDGGSDPVGLVSMVRYVLQRYNGDYSKVFVTGTSSGAMTTNVMLANYPDVFAAGAAFAGVPASCFATTDGSSWNSACANGQVNKTPQEWGNLVRGAYPGYNGARPRVQLWHGTNDDTLRYPNFTEEIEQWTNVHGLSTTPTSTDYPQSSWTRTRYGDKVEAISIQGGSHNVLVSGMALRAIQFFGLDRTGPTTTDLTNSTTTTVPDPTGACRVAYAVSSWNTGLTASISVTNTGTSPVNGWQLAFTLPSGQTITSGWSATYSPTSGAVTARNVSYNGTLNPGASTGIGFQASHTGNTGKPTSFTLNGAACTVA
;
A
#
# COMPACT_ATOMS: atom_id res chain seq x y z
N MET A 1 49.16 -38.04 12.99
CA MET A 1 48.68 -39.00 13.99
C MET A 1 47.26 -39.38 13.50
N VAL A 2 47.17 -40.24 12.59
CA VAL A 2 47.11 -41.70 12.49
C VAL A 2 45.88 -42.26 13.24
N LEU A 3 44.86 -42.62 12.42
CA LEU A 3 43.98 -43.82 12.45
C LEU A 3 43.09 -44.04 13.70
N ARG A 4 41.83 -44.44 13.53
CA ARG A 4 41.36 -45.72 13.00
C ARG A 4 39.86 -45.70 12.67
N GLN A 5 39.53 -46.36 11.55
CA GLN A 5 38.20 -46.93 11.25
C GLN A 5 38.05 -48.27 11.97
N GLU A 6 36.84 -48.66 12.32
CA GLU A 6 36.42 -50.07 12.43
C GLU A 6 34.89 -50.24 12.19
N PRO A 7 34.42 -51.48 11.84
CA PRO A 7 33.43 -51.68 10.80
C PRO A 7 32.08 -52.25 11.30
N ALA A 8 31.14 -52.35 10.35
CA ALA A 8 29.77 -52.89 10.48
C ALA A 8 29.74 -54.40 10.70
N PRO A 9 28.67 -54.96 11.34
CA PRO A 9 28.36 -56.40 11.25
C PRO A 9 27.18 -56.70 10.33
N ARG A 10 27.26 -57.85 9.67
CA ARG A 10 26.37 -58.46 8.69
C ARG A 10 25.27 -59.34 9.34
N PRO A 11 24.35 -59.89 8.53
CA PRO A 11 23.01 -60.32 8.96
C PRO A 11 22.90 -61.82 9.31
N HIS A 12 21.92 -62.20 10.08
CA HIS A 12 21.57 -63.61 10.36
C HIS A 12 20.31 -64.06 9.63
N ARG A 13 20.41 -65.32 9.18
CA ARG A 13 19.51 -66.16 8.35
C ARG A 13 18.28 -66.66 9.10
N ARG A 14 17.31 -67.03 8.30
CA ARG A 14 16.07 -67.80 8.54
C ARG A 14 16.34 -69.18 9.19
N PRO A 15 15.24 -69.80 9.67
CA PRO A 15 14.85 -71.07 9.03
C PRO A 15 13.32 -71.17 8.70
N ARG A 16 13.07 -72.06 7.72
CA ARG A 16 11.82 -72.60 7.22
C ARG A 16 11.36 -73.78 8.06
N THR A 17 10.06 -73.99 8.19
CA THR A 17 9.31 -75.30 8.22
C THR A 17 7.85 -74.95 7.93
N GLY A 18 7.09 -75.53 7.05
CA GLY A 18 6.92 -76.89 6.61
C GLY A 18 5.56 -77.40 7.14
N GLY A 19 4.53 -77.65 6.28
CA GLY A 19 3.32 -78.34 6.66
C GLY A 19 2.15 -78.06 5.71
N GLY A 20 1.78 -79.07 5.02
CA GLY A 20 0.85 -79.10 3.87
C GLY A 20 -0.63 -79.31 4.23
N PRO A 21 -1.48 -79.81 3.33
CA PRO A 21 -2.83 -79.23 3.09
C PRO A 21 -3.96 -80.10 3.73
N VAL A 22 -5.08 -79.42 4.06
CA VAL A 22 -6.35 -80.08 4.29
C VAL A 22 -7.42 -79.44 3.39
N LYS A 23 -7.97 -80.27 2.52
CA LYS A 23 -9.20 -80.01 1.74
C LYS A 23 -10.41 -80.14 2.58
N VAL A 24 -11.29 -79.20 2.59
CA VAL A 24 -12.74 -79.45 2.91
C VAL A 24 -13.57 -78.67 1.89
N LEU A 25 -14.42 -79.46 1.22
CA LEU A 25 -15.55 -79.07 0.33
C LEU A 25 -16.69 -78.49 1.15
N GLY A 26 -17.35 -77.47 0.61
CA GLY A 26 -18.62 -77.08 1.15
C GLY A 26 -19.24 -75.81 0.64
N ALA A 27 -20.17 -75.97 -0.32
CA ALA A 27 -21.36 -75.15 -0.61
C ALA A 27 -21.26 -73.69 -1.04
N MET A 28 -21.68 -73.45 -2.28
CA MET A 28 -22.12 -72.20 -2.86
C MET A 28 -23.28 -71.55 -2.10
N VAL A 29 -23.14 -70.28 -1.77
CA VAL A 29 -24.30 -69.39 -1.65
C VAL A 29 -23.89 -68.07 -2.39
N THR A 30 -24.54 -67.84 -3.51
CA THR A 30 -24.43 -66.60 -4.32
C THR A 30 -25.15 -65.48 -3.60
N SER A 31 -24.43 -64.49 -3.14
CA SER A 31 -24.97 -63.17 -2.73
C SER A 31 -24.30 -62.09 -3.60
N LEU A 32 -25.07 -61.54 -4.53
CA LEU A 32 -24.70 -60.31 -5.25
C LEU A 32 -24.67 -59.17 -4.23
N ALA A 33 -23.50 -58.70 -3.87
CA ALA A 33 -23.33 -57.41 -3.20
C ALA A 33 -22.78 -56.43 -4.25
N ALA A 34 -23.63 -55.50 -4.68
CA ALA A 34 -23.24 -54.39 -5.53
C ALA A 34 -22.33 -53.43 -4.69
N ALA A 35 -21.04 -53.49 -4.92
CA ALA A 35 -20.10 -52.51 -4.37
C ALA A 35 -20.21 -51.21 -5.16
N ALA A 36 -20.95 -50.24 -4.63
CA ALA A 36 -20.90 -48.87 -5.09
C ALA A 36 -19.56 -48.26 -4.69
N ALA A 37 -18.62 -48.20 -5.62
CA ALA A 37 -17.36 -47.47 -5.45
C ALA A 37 -17.64 -45.96 -5.47
N PHE A 38 -17.76 -45.35 -4.28
CA PHE A 38 -17.69 -43.91 -4.15
C PHE A 38 -16.26 -43.43 -4.49
N VAL A 39 -16.03 -42.95 -5.71
CA VAL A 39 -14.85 -42.22 -6.06
C VAL A 39 -15.00 -40.83 -5.43
N LEU A 40 -14.42 -40.61 -4.25
CA LEU A 40 -14.18 -39.27 -3.72
C LEU A 40 -13.14 -38.61 -4.61
N ALA A 41 -13.62 -37.85 -5.57
CA ALA A 41 -12.77 -36.88 -6.26
C ALA A 41 -12.34 -35.82 -5.24
N PHE A 42 -11.13 -35.93 -4.71
CA PHE A 42 -10.49 -34.83 -4.00
C PHE A 42 -10.30 -33.74 -5.02
N VAL A 43 -11.18 -32.75 -5.01
CA VAL A 43 -10.95 -31.47 -5.69
C VAL A 43 -9.80 -30.83 -4.91
N VAL A 44 -8.57 -31.01 -5.38
CA VAL A 44 -7.42 -30.24 -4.93
C VAL A 44 -7.69 -28.83 -5.41
N THR A 45 -8.31 -28.02 -4.55
CA THR A 45 -8.35 -26.58 -4.77
C THR A 45 -6.90 -26.11 -4.75
N PRO A 46 -6.40 -25.47 -5.82
CA PRO A 46 -5.06 -24.87 -5.77
C PRO A 46 -5.06 -23.90 -4.59
N GLN A 47 -4.19 -24.18 -3.63
CA GLN A 47 -3.95 -23.26 -2.52
C GLN A 47 -3.41 -21.99 -3.15
N ALA A 48 -4.14 -20.88 -3.06
CA ALA A 48 -3.70 -19.61 -3.53
C ALA A 48 -2.36 -19.30 -2.80
N SER A 49 -1.27 -19.29 -3.55
CA SER A 49 0.02 -18.87 -3.02
C SER A 49 -0.13 -17.38 -2.70
N ALA A 50 0.09 -17.00 -1.45
CA ALA A 50 0.04 -15.59 -1.07
C ALA A 50 0.98 -14.78 -1.97
N ALA A 51 0.52 -13.63 -2.42
CA ALA A 51 1.31 -12.73 -3.27
C ALA A 51 2.65 -12.43 -2.60
N THR A 52 3.73 -12.54 -3.35
CA THR A 52 5.10 -12.34 -2.86
C THR A 52 5.81 -11.26 -3.66
N LEU A 53 6.72 -10.56 -3.01
CA LEU A 53 7.60 -9.62 -3.68
C LEU A 53 8.55 -10.39 -4.60
N THR A 54 8.56 -10.10 -5.90
CA THR A 54 9.41 -10.77 -6.89
C THR A 54 10.39 -9.80 -7.54
N GLU A 55 11.60 -10.23 -7.81
CA GLU A 55 12.55 -9.43 -8.60
C GLU A 55 12.32 -9.62 -10.09
N VAL A 56 12.31 -8.50 -10.84
CA VAL A 56 12.19 -8.46 -12.29
C VAL A 56 13.49 -7.91 -12.89
N THR A 57 14.17 -8.70 -13.71
CA THR A 57 15.49 -8.35 -14.26
C THR A 57 15.44 -7.66 -15.61
N ASN A 58 14.46 -7.96 -16.47
CA ASN A 58 14.36 -7.48 -17.84
C ASN A 58 13.14 -6.57 -18.03
N PHE A 59 13.18 -5.35 -17.50
CA PHE A 59 12.08 -4.39 -17.57
C PHE A 59 12.29 -3.24 -18.58
N GLY A 60 13.37 -3.30 -19.37
CA GLY A 60 13.69 -2.31 -20.40
C GLY A 60 14.93 -1.49 -20.13
N THR A 61 14.99 -0.27 -20.67
CA THR A 61 16.15 0.63 -20.55
C THR A 61 16.43 0.99 -19.08
N ASN A 62 17.65 0.71 -18.62
CA ASN A 62 18.07 0.88 -17.23
C ASN A 62 19.53 1.36 -17.15
N PRO A 63 19.79 2.64 -17.42
CA PRO A 63 21.16 3.18 -17.52
C PRO A 63 21.91 3.19 -16.19
N SER A 64 21.21 3.18 -15.07
CA SER A 64 21.78 3.27 -13.73
C SER A 64 21.85 1.94 -12.98
N ASN A 65 21.58 0.82 -13.65
CA ASN A 65 21.56 -0.51 -13.04
C ASN A 65 20.64 -0.64 -11.82
N LEU A 66 19.49 0.04 -11.82
CA LEU A 66 18.49 -0.12 -10.78
C LEU A 66 17.97 -1.56 -10.76
N ARG A 67 17.59 -2.05 -9.58
CA ARG A 67 16.86 -3.31 -9.45
C ARG A 67 15.37 -3.04 -9.30
N MET A 68 14.54 -3.87 -9.88
CA MET A 68 13.10 -3.78 -9.81
C MET A 68 12.56 -4.92 -8.96
N HIS A 69 11.80 -4.61 -7.92
CA HIS A 69 10.99 -5.59 -7.20
C HIS A 69 9.52 -5.24 -7.43
N LEU A 70 8.72 -6.26 -7.68
CA LEU A 70 7.32 -6.12 -8.08
C LEU A 70 6.42 -6.87 -7.10
N TYR A 71 5.39 -6.19 -6.63
CA TYR A 71 4.31 -6.78 -5.86
C TYR A 71 3.00 -6.73 -6.65
N VAL A 72 2.48 -7.90 -6.98
CA VAL A 72 1.19 -8.07 -7.66
C VAL A 72 0.28 -8.79 -6.69
N PRO A 73 -0.80 -8.16 -6.19
CA PRO A 73 -1.73 -8.82 -5.27
C PRO A 73 -2.47 -9.98 -5.95
N ASP A 74 -2.93 -10.94 -5.17
CA ASP A 74 -3.69 -12.12 -5.67
C ASP A 74 -4.96 -11.71 -6.43
N ARG A 75 -5.52 -10.55 -6.09
CA ARG A 75 -6.68 -9.97 -6.76
C ARG A 75 -6.36 -8.56 -7.23
N THR A 76 -6.15 -8.41 -8.53
CA THR A 76 -6.01 -7.10 -9.17
C THR A 76 -7.34 -6.64 -9.76
N GLN A 77 -7.48 -5.32 -9.94
CA GLN A 77 -8.54 -4.78 -10.80
C GLN A 77 -8.32 -5.25 -12.26
N PRO A 78 -9.37 -5.28 -13.10
CA PRO A 78 -9.22 -5.68 -14.52
C PRO A 78 -8.18 -4.86 -15.28
N ASN A 79 -8.09 -3.56 -14.99
CA ASN A 79 -7.05 -2.64 -15.45
C ASN A 79 -6.44 -1.98 -14.21
N PRO A 80 -5.46 -2.63 -13.56
CA PRO A 80 -4.97 -2.16 -12.27
C PRO A 80 -4.21 -0.84 -12.39
N GLY A 81 -4.37 0.02 -11.39
CA GLY A 81 -3.47 1.15 -11.20
C GLY A 81 -2.06 0.68 -10.86
N VAL A 82 -1.07 1.51 -11.12
CA VAL A 82 0.35 1.19 -10.88
C VAL A 82 0.94 2.25 -9.96
N LEU A 83 1.53 1.81 -8.86
CA LEU A 83 2.24 2.66 -7.90
C LEU A 83 3.74 2.36 -7.96
N LEU A 84 4.54 3.38 -8.23
CA LEU A 84 5.99 3.35 -8.08
C LEU A 84 6.33 3.86 -6.68
N ALA A 85 6.81 2.98 -5.79
CA ALA A 85 7.08 3.26 -4.37
C ALA A 85 8.60 3.22 -4.10
N ILE A 86 9.20 4.39 -3.90
CA ILE A 86 10.64 4.66 -3.96
C ILE A 86 11.21 4.81 -2.54
N HIS A 87 12.25 4.02 -2.21
CA HIS A 87 12.86 4.01 -0.87
C HIS A 87 13.76 5.24 -0.61
N TYR A 88 14.12 5.43 0.65
CA TYR A 88 15.08 6.41 1.17
C TYR A 88 16.55 5.96 0.94
N CYS A 89 17.53 6.86 1.15
CA CYS A 89 18.96 6.48 1.16
C CYS A 89 19.23 5.36 2.15
N THR A 90 20.19 4.48 1.87
CA THR A 90 20.53 3.28 2.64
C THR A 90 19.42 2.22 2.68
N GLY A 91 18.29 2.45 2.02
CA GLY A 91 17.19 1.51 1.88
C GLY A 91 17.30 0.65 0.62
N THR A 92 16.33 -0.24 0.45
CA THR A 92 16.14 -1.06 -0.76
C THR A 92 14.65 -1.19 -1.04
N GLY A 93 14.28 -1.64 -2.25
CA GLY A 93 12.89 -1.96 -2.57
C GLY A 93 12.27 -2.95 -1.56
N PRO A 94 12.93 -4.09 -1.23
CA PRO A 94 12.45 -5.00 -0.18
C PRO A 94 12.30 -4.37 1.20
N ASN A 95 13.20 -3.46 1.62
CA ASN A 95 13.03 -2.73 2.87
C ASN A 95 11.81 -1.81 2.85
N TYR A 96 11.57 -1.14 1.72
CA TYR A 96 10.42 -0.25 1.57
C TYR A 96 9.10 -1.01 1.46
N TYR A 97 9.13 -2.20 0.83
CA TYR A 97 8.01 -3.14 0.82
C TYR A 97 7.60 -3.56 2.23
N SER A 98 8.56 -4.02 3.05
CA SER A 98 8.28 -4.49 4.41
C SER A 98 8.04 -3.36 5.42
N GLY A 99 8.61 -2.17 5.16
CA GLY A 99 8.52 -1.02 6.06
C GLY A 99 7.33 -0.09 5.81
N THR A 100 6.50 -0.36 4.77
CA THR A 100 5.35 0.48 4.43
C THR A 100 4.08 -0.34 4.24
N GLU A 101 2.92 0.31 4.31
CA GLU A 101 1.63 -0.35 4.14
C GLU A 101 1.18 -0.50 2.66
N PHE A 102 2.00 -0.09 1.68
CA PHE A 102 1.56 -0.05 0.28
C PHE A 102 1.19 -1.43 -0.29
N ALA A 103 1.92 -2.50 0.07
CA ALA A 103 1.60 -3.85 -0.36
C ALA A 103 0.26 -4.33 0.22
N ARG A 104 0.04 -4.12 1.53
CA ARG A 104 -1.22 -4.44 2.19
C ARG A 104 -2.41 -3.66 1.58
N LEU A 105 -2.19 -2.39 1.23
CA LEU A 105 -3.20 -1.57 0.56
C LEU A 105 -3.43 -2.03 -0.88
N ALA A 106 -2.40 -2.55 -1.55
CA ALA A 106 -2.52 -3.17 -2.86
C ALA A 106 -3.41 -4.43 -2.81
N ASP A 107 -3.24 -5.29 -1.78
CA ASP A 107 -4.13 -6.43 -1.56
C ASP A 107 -5.59 -6.00 -1.36
N GLN A 108 -5.78 -4.90 -0.65
CA GLN A 108 -7.11 -4.39 -0.34
C GLN A 108 -7.81 -3.78 -1.57
N TYR A 109 -7.05 -3.07 -2.42
CA TYR A 109 -7.62 -2.24 -3.48
C TYR A 109 -7.29 -2.69 -4.91
N GLY A 110 -6.44 -3.71 -5.08
CA GLY A 110 -6.18 -4.37 -6.36
C GLY A 110 -5.30 -3.59 -7.32
N PHE A 111 -4.40 -2.73 -6.84
CA PHE A 111 -3.38 -2.05 -7.65
C PHE A 111 -2.02 -2.77 -7.53
N ILE A 112 -1.11 -2.51 -8.45
CA ILE A 112 0.22 -3.13 -8.50
C ILE A 112 1.26 -2.15 -7.96
N VAL A 113 2.25 -2.65 -7.20
CA VAL A 113 3.31 -1.81 -6.61
C VAL A 113 4.69 -2.22 -7.13
N ILE A 114 5.44 -1.23 -7.62
CA ILE A 114 6.84 -1.36 -8.01
C ILE A 114 7.70 -0.80 -6.88
N TYR A 115 8.66 -1.58 -6.41
CA TYR A 115 9.64 -1.20 -5.40
C TYR A 115 11.05 -1.21 -6.05
N PRO A 116 11.53 -0.10 -6.59
CA PRO A 116 12.87 -0.02 -7.15
C PRO A 116 13.93 -0.08 -6.06
N SER A 117 15.17 -0.45 -6.41
CA SER A 117 16.35 -0.29 -5.55
C SER A 117 17.45 0.44 -6.30
N ALA A 118 17.98 1.50 -5.71
CA ALA A 118 19.23 2.10 -6.14
C ALA A 118 20.40 1.21 -5.73
N THR A 119 21.36 0.98 -6.64
CA THR A 119 22.48 0.04 -6.44
C THR A 119 23.81 0.73 -6.15
N ARG A 120 23.87 2.05 -6.28
CA ARG A 120 25.06 2.83 -5.97
C ARG A 120 25.34 2.88 -4.47
N SER A 121 26.59 3.24 -4.11
CA SER A 121 26.96 3.45 -2.70
C SER A 121 26.03 4.47 -2.04
N GLY A 122 25.62 4.21 -0.80
CA GLY A 122 24.65 5.02 -0.07
C GLY A 122 23.19 4.80 -0.49
N GLN A 123 22.93 4.08 -1.59
CA GLN A 123 21.60 3.69 -2.06
C GLN A 123 20.60 4.86 -2.18
N CYS A 124 21.10 6.08 -2.40
CA CYS A 124 20.26 7.22 -2.77
C CYS A 124 19.99 7.20 -4.28
N PHE A 125 18.83 7.68 -4.69
CA PHE A 125 18.54 7.89 -6.11
C PHE A 125 19.24 9.19 -6.61
N ASP A 126 19.56 9.21 -7.90
CA ASP A 126 20.13 10.40 -8.52
C ASP A 126 19.05 11.48 -8.75
N VAL A 127 19.21 12.57 -8.02
CA VAL A 127 18.38 13.77 -8.10
C VAL A 127 19.24 15.03 -8.23
N SER A 128 20.54 14.88 -8.48
CA SER A 128 21.53 15.95 -8.50
C SER A 128 22.15 16.18 -9.88
N SER A 129 22.30 15.11 -10.67
CA SER A 129 22.95 15.23 -11.97
C SER A 129 22.05 15.89 -13.02
N PRO A 130 22.63 16.63 -14.00
CA PRO A 130 21.86 17.16 -15.12
C PRO A 130 21.10 16.09 -15.90
N GLN A 131 21.60 14.85 -15.89
CA GLN A 131 20.96 13.70 -16.55
C GLN A 131 19.68 13.27 -15.84
N ALA A 132 19.67 13.30 -14.51
CA ALA A 132 18.47 12.97 -13.72
C ALA A 132 17.40 14.05 -13.78
N LEU A 133 17.79 15.32 -13.91
CA LEU A 133 16.90 16.47 -13.81
C LEU A 133 16.18 16.85 -15.11
N ARG A 134 16.25 16.01 -16.12
CA ARG A 134 15.54 16.20 -17.39
C ARG A 134 14.97 14.90 -17.92
N ARG A 135 13.89 15.02 -18.66
CA ARG A 135 13.27 13.90 -19.36
C ARG A 135 14.28 13.18 -20.26
N ASP A 136 14.29 11.85 -20.18
CA ASP A 136 15.14 10.97 -20.99
C ASP A 136 16.64 11.31 -20.96
N GLY A 137 17.09 11.87 -19.83
CA GLY A 137 18.47 12.37 -19.68
C GLY A 137 19.52 11.30 -19.44
N GLY A 138 19.14 10.04 -19.23
CA GLY A 138 20.07 8.90 -19.15
C GLY A 138 20.49 8.52 -17.72
N SER A 139 19.72 8.88 -16.69
CA SER A 139 19.97 8.48 -15.30
C SER A 139 18.76 7.69 -14.72
N ASP A 140 18.65 7.61 -13.38
CA ASP A 140 17.62 6.83 -12.66
C ASP A 140 16.19 7.03 -13.18
N PRO A 141 15.73 8.24 -13.51
CA PRO A 141 14.37 8.45 -13.98
C PRO A 141 14.02 7.63 -15.24
N VAL A 142 15.00 7.36 -16.12
CA VAL A 142 14.81 6.50 -17.30
C VAL A 142 14.53 5.04 -16.89
N GLY A 143 15.31 4.52 -15.94
CA GLY A 143 15.08 3.17 -15.40
C GLY A 143 13.73 3.05 -14.71
N LEU A 144 13.37 4.04 -13.89
CA LEU A 144 12.12 4.07 -13.15
C LEU A 144 10.90 4.11 -14.08
N VAL A 145 10.92 4.95 -15.12
CA VAL A 145 9.82 4.97 -16.10
C VAL A 145 9.75 3.69 -16.95
N SER A 146 10.89 3.03 -17.20
CA SER A 146 10.92 1.72 -17.87
C SER A 146 10.23 0.64 -17.04
N MET A 147 10.43 0.62 -15.72
CA MET A 147 9.71 -0.29 -14.81
C MET A 147 8.19 -0.06 -14.87
N VAL A 148 7.76 1.18 -14.86
CA VAL A 148 6.33 1.53 -14.98
C VAL A 148 5.76 1.04 -16.32
N ARG A 149 6.43 1.31 -17.43
CA ARG A 149 6.00 0.87 -18.77
C ARG A 149 5.92 -0.65 -18.88
N TYR A 150 6.91 -1.36 -18.30
CA TYR A 150 6.90 -2.82 -18.23
C TYR A 150 5.64 -3.34 -17.53
N VAL A 151 5.29 -2.78 -16.36
CA VAL A 151 4.11 -3.22 -15.60
C VAL A 151 2.82 -2.91 -16.35
N LEU A 152 2.69 -1.71 -16.91
CA LEU A 152 1.53 -1.31 -17.70
C LEU A 152 1.28 -2.29 -18.87
N GLN A 153 2.32 -2.66 -19.59
CA GLN A 153 2.23 -3.58 -20.72
C GLN A 153 1.98 -5.03 -20.27
N ARG A 154 2.69 -5.48 -19.22
CA ARG A 154 2.66 -6.88 -18.79
C ARG A 154 1.36 -7.27 -18.09
N TYR A 155 0.73 -6.32 -17.39
CA TYR A 155 -0.44 -6.54 -16.54
C TYR A 155 -1.69 -5.78 -17.04
N ASN A 156 -1.64 -5.26 -18.26
CA ASN A 156 -2.73 -4.46 -18.83
C ASN A 156 -3.18 -3.32 -17.88
N GLY A 157 -2.20 -2.62 -17.29
CA GLY A 157 -2.45 -1.56 -16.33
C GLY A 157 -3.15 -0.34 -16.94
N ASP A 158 -3.83 0.41 -16.10
CA ASP A 158 -4.52 1.63 -16.50
C ASP A 158 -3.51 2.79 -16.62
N TYR A 159 -3.24 3.24 -17.83
CA TYR A 159 -2.33 4.36 -18.12
C TYR A 159 -2.76 5.69 -17.49
N SER A 160 -4.03 5.84 -17.13
CA SER A 160 -4.54 7.02 -16.42
C SER A 160 -4.39 6.93 -14.89
N LYS A 161 -4.00 5.75 -14.37
CA LYS A 161 -3.85 5.46 -12.93
C LYS A 161 -2.42 5.03 -12.60
N VAL A 162 -1.48 5.86 -12.98
CA VAL A 162 -0.04 5.68 -12.67
C VAL A 162 0.38 6.72 -11.65
N PHE A 163 0.96 6.26 -10.54
CA PHE A 163 1.31 7.10 -9.41
C PHE A 163 2.74 6.85 -8.96
N VAL A 164 3.35 7.85 -8.31
CA VAL A 164 4.69 7.75 -7.74
C VAL A 164 4.69 8.26 -6.31
N THR A 165 5.43 7.60 -5.46
CA THR A 165 5.60 8.00 -4.06
C THR A 165 6.97 7.59 -3.55
N GLY A 166 7.44 8.25 -2.50
CA GLY A 166 8.68 7.88 -1.86
C GLY A 166 9.01 8.75 -0.65
N THR A 167 10.04 8.33 0.08
CA THR A 167 10.49 8.98 1.31
C THR A 167 11.93 9.45 1.15
N SER A 168 12.27 10.66 1.64
CA SER A 168 13.63 11.22 1.62
C SER A 168 14.18 11.28 0.18
N SER A 169 15.27 10.55 -0.14
CA SER A 169 15.73 10.37 -1.52
C SER A 169 14.62 9.95 -2.47
N GLY A 170 13.72 9.05 -2.04
CA GLY A 170 12.55 8.64 -2.82
C GLY A 170 11.53 9.76 -3.00
N ALA A 171 11.37 10.66 -2.03
CA ALA A 171 10.50 11.84 -2.15
C ALA A 171 11.09 12.87 -3.12
N MET A 172 12.39 13.13 -3.04
CA MET A 172 13.11 13.94 -4.01
C MET A 172 12.93 13.38 -5.43
N THR A 173 13.09 12.06 -5.57
CA THR A 173 12.88 11.36 -6.84
C THR A 173 11.42 11.46 -7.30
N THR A 174 10.46 11.40 -6.39
CA THR A 174 9.03 11.60 -6.72
C THR A 174 8.83 12.95 -7.40
N ASN A 175 9.34 14.04 -6.83
CA ASN A 175 9.26 15.38 -7.43
C ASN A 175 9.95 15.45 -8.80
N VAL A 176 11.11 14.80 -8.96
CA VAL A 176 11.83 14.70 -10.25
C VAL A 176 11.01 13.91 -11.27
N MET A 177 10.40 12.78 -10.89
CA MET A 177 9.58 11.98 -11.81
C MET A 177 8.34 12.75 -12.29
N LEU A 178 7.66 13.48 -11.40
CA LEU A 178 6.53 14.33 -11.76
C LEU A 178 6.92 15.49 -12.68
N ALA A 179 8.13 16.02 -12.53
CA ALA A 179 8.67 17.07 -13.41
C ALA A 179 9.03 16.51 -14.79
N ASN A 180 9.76 15.38 -14.84
CA ASN A 180 10.30 14.79 -16.07
C ASN A 180 9.23 14.07 -16.90
N TYR A 181 8.28 13.40 -16.26
CA TYR A 181 7.29 12.53 -16.92
C TYR A 181 5.85 12.89 -16.52
N PRO A 182 5.44 14.16 -16.69
CA PRO A 182 4.09 14.60 -16.34
C PRO A 182 2.98 13.93 -17.18
N ASP A 183 3.35 13.35 -18.31
CA ASP A 183 2.49 12.58 -19.21
C ASP A 183 2.31 11.11 -18.81
N VAL A 184 3.10 10.64 -17.83
CA VAL A 184 3.05 9.26 -17.32
C VAL A 184 2.33 9.20 -15.98
N PHE A 185 2.61 10.14 -15.08
CA PHE A 185 2.07 10.10 -13.73
C PHE A 185 0.83 11.00 -13.58
N ALA A 186 -0.25 10.43 -13.04
CA ALA A 186 -1.47 11.17 -12.72
C ALA A 186 -1.34 11.96 -11.41
N ALA A 187 -0.56 11.44 -10.45
CA ALA A 187 -0.25 12.12 -9.21
C ALA A 187 1.00 11.53 -8.52
N GLY A 188 1.55 12.28 -7.54
CA GLY A 188 2.60 11.79 -6.65
C GLY A 188 2.41 12.22 -5.22
N ALA A 189 3.05 11.47 -4.28
CA ALA A 189 3.10 11.81 -2.85
C ALA A 189 4.56 11.76 -2.38
N ALA A 190 5.10 12.90 -1.97
CA ALA A 190 6.49 13.05 -1.52
C ALA A 190 6.54 13.17 0.01
N PHE A 191 7.27 12.27 0.68
CA PHE A 191 7.39 12.20 2.13
C PHE A 191 8.78 12.65 2.60
N ALA A 192 8.90 13.83 3.19
CA ALA A 192 10.15 14.48 3.61
C ALA A 192 11.11 14.67 2.40
N GLY A 193 10.66 15.44 1.42
CA GLY A 193 11.37 15.73 0.19
C GLY A 193 11.97 17.15 0.15
N VAL A 194 12.35 17.54 -1.05
CA VAL A 194 12.73 18.92 -1.43
C VAL A 194 12.19 19.23 -2.83
N PRO A 195 12.10 20.50 -3.24
CA PRO A 195 11.68 20.86 -4.58
C PRO A 195 12.47 20.16 -5.69
N ALA A 196 11.80 19.80 -6.77
CA ALA A 196 12.48 19.28 -7.96
C ALA A 196 13.60 20.24 -8.40
N SER A 197 14.77 19.70 -8.66
CA SER A 197 16.01 20.43 -9.02
C SER A 197 16.68 21.23 -7.89
N CYS A 198 16.19 21.17 -6.65
CA CYS A 198 16.85 21.78 -5.51
C CYS A 198 18.24 21.16 -5.25
N PHE A 199 18.33 19.84 -5.39
CA PHE A 199 19.59 19.08 -5.19
C PHE A 199 20.56 19.16 -6.38
N ALA A 200 20.25 19.91 -7.42
CA ALA A 200 21.15 20.07 -8.58
C ALA A 200 22.58 20.45 -8.14
N THR A 201 23.56 19.75 -8.70
CA THR A 201 24.99 20.03 -8.52
C THR A 201 25.69 20.16 -9.86
N THR A 202 26.81 20.92 -9.91
CA THR A 202 27.62 21.11 -11.10
C THR A 202 29.01 20.49 -10.96
N ASP A 203 29.35 20.04 -9.75
CA ASP A 203 30.66 19.47 -9.40
C ASP A 203 30.67 17.93 -9.38
N GLY A 204 29.54 17.31 -9.73
CA GLY A 204 29.37 15.84 -9.67
C GLY A 204 29.05 15.31 -8.28
N SER A 205 28.88 16.17 -7.27
CA SER A 205 28.41 15.77 -5.94
C SER A 205 27.00 15.22 -6.01
N SER A 206 26.71 14.18 -5.24
CA SER A 206 25.36 13.65 -5.05
C SER A 206 24.60 14.31 -3.89
N TRP A 207 25.24 15.22 -3.15
CA TRP A 207 24.67 15.92 -2.01
C TRP A 207 24.78 17.44 -2.13
N ASN A 208 23.66 18.11 -1.95
CA ASN A 208 23.59 19.57 -1.91
C ASN A 208 23.22 20.04 -0.50
N SER A 209 24.23 20.43 0.28
CA SER A 209 24.05 20.86 1.66
C SER A 209 23.19 22.11 1.81
N ALA A 210 23.25 23.05 0.88
CA ALA A 210 22.42 24.26 0.94
C ALA A 210 20.92 23.88 0.80
N CYS A 211 20.61 23.02 -0.16
CA CYS A 211 19.23 22.52 -0.30
C CYS A 211 18.80 21.68 0.92
N ALA A 212 19.60 20.70 1.36
CA ALA A 212 19.27 19.88 2.52
C ALA A 212 18.97 20.73 3.77
N ASN A 213 19.74 21.79 3.99
CA ASN A 213 19.56 22.70 5.12
C ASN A 213 18.43 23.74 4.94
N GLY A 214 17.64 23.65 3.84
CA GLY A 214 16.56 24.60 3.58
C GLY A 214 17.05 26.04 3.35
N GLN A 215 18.26 26.21 2.78
CA GLN A 215 18.90 27.50 2.54
C GLN A 215 18.74 27.96 1.09
N VAL A 216 18.19 27.13 0.22
CA VAL A 216 17.88 27.50 -1.16
C VAL A 216 16.46 28.05 -1.20
N ASN A 217 16.38 29.36 -1.35
CA ASN A 217 15.10 30.07 -1.46
C ASN A 217 14.98 30.64 -2.88
N LYS A 218 13.85 30.43 -3.52
CA LYS A 218 13.52 30.94 -4.86
C LYS A 218 12.10 31.45 -4.88
N THR A 219 11.81 32.32 -5.82
CA THR A 219 10.41 32.70 -6.05
C THR A 219 9.62 31.51 -6.59
N PRO A 220 8.29 31.44 -6.35
CA PRO A 220 7.42 30.40 -6.90
C PRO A 220 7.58 30.26 -8.44
N GLN A 221 7.81 31.38 -9.13
CA GLN A 221 8.01 31.38 -10.59
C GLN A 221 9.33 30.69 -10.98
N GLU A 222 10.42 30.96 -10.27
CA GLU A 222 11.71 30.29 -10.53
C GLU A 222 11.62 28.81 -10.27
N TRP A 223 10.98 28.41 -9.15
CA TRP A 223 10.71 27.00 -8.84
C TRP A 223 9.89 26.31 -9.93
N GLY A 224 8.78 26.91 -10.33
CA GLY A 224 7.92 26.36 -11.38
C GLY A 224 8.64 26.28 -12.74
N ASN A 225 9.54 27.22 -13.05
CA ASN A 225 10.35 27.19 -14.28
C ASN A 225 11.29 25.98 -14.31
N LEU A 226 11.86 25.58 -13.17
CA LEU A 226 12.69 24.37 -13.10
C LEU A 226 11.90 23.11 -13.47
N VAL A 227 10.67 22.99 -12.98
CA VAL A 227 9.77 21.86 -13.34
C VAL A 227 9.40 21.90 -14.82
N ARG A 228 9.08 23.08 -15.37
CA ARG A 228 8.75 23.23 -16.80
C ARG A 228 9.95 22.94 -17.69
N GLY A 229 11.16 23.31 -17.23
CA GLY A 229 12.43 23.07 -17.91
C GLY A 229 12.87 21.60 -17.96
N ALA A 230 12.34 20.74 -17.09
CA ALA A 230 12.65 19.32 -17.09
C ALA A 230 12.07 18.58 -18.31
N TYR A 231 10.96 19.08 -18.88
CA TYR A 231 10.38 18.62 -20.15
C TYR A 231 9.97 19.83 -21.00
N PRO A 232 10.91 20.42 -21.74
CA PRO A 232 10.63 21.59 -22.57
C PRO A 232 9.54 21.30 -23.62
N GLY A 233 8.63 22.25 -23.81
CA GLY A 233 7.54 22.14 -24.79
C GLY A 233 6.35 21.29 -24.34
N TYR A 234 6.35 20.70 -23.14
CA TYR A 234 5.18 20.00 -22.64
C TYR A 234 4.06 20.96 -22.23
N ASN A 235 2.91 20.84 -22.91
CA ASN A 235 1.72 21.69 -22.70
C ASN A 235 0.52 20.91 -22.15
N GLY A 236 0.70 19.61 -21.80
CA GLY A 236 -0.35 18.77 -21.24
C GLY A 236 -0.63 19.05 -19.77
N ALA A 237 -1.58 18.31 -19.23
CA ALA A 237 -1.93 18.38 -17.82
C ALA A 237 -0.75 17.98 -16.93
N ARG A 238 -0.55 18.70 -15.83
CA ARG A 238 0.46 18.38 -14.82
C ARG A 238 -0.15 17.49 -13.73
N PRO A 239 0.64 16.55 -13.16
CA PRO A 239 0.16 15.63 -12.13
C PRO A 239 -0.20 16.35 -10.83
N ARG A 240 -1.17 15.83 -10.09
CA ARG A 240 -1.49 16.28 -8.73
C ARG A 240 -0.37 15.90 -7.77
N VAL A 241 -0.15 16.72 -6.74
CA VAL A 241 0.95 16.50 -5.79
C VAL A 241 0.49 16.55 -4.36
N GLN A 242 0.89 15.56 -3.57
CA GLN A 242 0.75 15.55 -2.12
C GLN A 242 2.14 15.62 -1.47
N LEU A 243 2.32 16.55 -0.56
CA LEU A 243 3.59 16.85 0.10
C LEU A 243 3.47 16.58 1.60
N TRP A 244 4.47 15.94 2.19
CA TRP A 244 4.51 15.62 3.61
C TRP A 244 5.84 16.02 4.22
N HIS A 245 5.82 16.68 5.39
CA HIS A 245 7.05 17.04 6.07
C HIS A 245 6.89 17.10 7.58
N GLY A 246 7.91 16.65 8.31
CA GLY A 246 8.02 16.80 9.76
C GLY A 246 8.59 18.16 10.15
N THR A 247 7.98 18.87 11.10
CA THR A 247 8.46 20.21 11.48
C THR A 247 9.83 20.21 12.18
N ASN A 248 10.27 19.05 12.69
CA ASN A 248 11.59 18.85 13.31
C ASN A 248 12.53 18.00 12.44
N ASP A 249 12.32 18.01 11.11
CA ASP A 249 13.23 17.34 10.19
C ASP A 249 14.63 17.98 10.28
N ASP A 250 15.64 17.19 10.65
CA ASP A 250 17.02 17.59 10.83
C ASP A 250 17.93 17.21 9.65
N THR A 251 17.39 16.49 8.69
CA THR A 251 18.11 15.97 7.50
C THR A 251 17.78 16.77 6.24
N LEU A 252 16.50 16.87 5.90
CA LEU A 252 15.98 17.74 4.85
C LEU A 252 15.06 18.77 5.51
N ARG A 253 15.66 19.87 5.94
CA ARG A 253 15.02 20.81 6.87
C ARG A 253 13.70 21.36 6.38
N TYR A 254 12.79 21.58 7.33
CA TYR A 254 11.39 21.98 7.12
C TYR A 254 11.15 23.16 6.18
N PRO A 255 12.04 24.18 6.01
CA PRO A 255 11.84 25.22 4.99
C PRO A 255 11.62 24.65 3.58
N ASN A 256 12.20 23.49 3.26
CA ASN A 256 11.97 22.83 1.96
C ASN A 256 10.49 22.54 1.69
N PHE A 257 9.69 22.29 2.74
CA PHE A 257 8.25 22.06 2.59
C PHE A 257 7.50 23.26 2.02
N THR A 258 7.87 24.47 2.44
CA THR A 258 7.32 25.71 1.89
C THR A 258 7.73 25.87 0.43
N GLU A 259 9.00 25.63 0.13
CA GLU A 259 9.52 25.73 -1.25
C GLU A 259 8.87 24.68 -2.18
N GLU A 260 8.57 23.47 -1.69
CA GLU A 260 7.80 22.48 -2.48
C GLU A 260 6.37 22.96 -2.77
N ILE A 261 5.69 23.56 -1.79
CA ILE A 261 4.36 24.14 -1.96
C ILE A 261 4.41 25.25 -3.01
N GLU A 262 5.36 26.15 -2.91
CA GLU A 262 5.55 27.25 -3.88
C GLU A 262 5.83 26.72 -5.28
N GLN A 263 6.68 25.71 -5.40
CA GLN A 263 6.97 25.09 -6.69
C GLN A 263 5.70 24.53 -7.34
N TRP A 264 4.97 23.68 -6.63
CA TRP A 264 3.85 22.98 -7.23
C TRP A 264 2.60 23.85 -7.39
N THR A 265 2.37 24.81 -6.50
CA THR A 265 1.29 25.81 -6.71
C THR A 265 1.57 26.66 -7.96
N ASN A 266 2.82 27.10 -8.18
CA ASN A 266 3.18 27.83 -9.40
C ASN A 266 3.05 26.98 -10.67
N VAL A 267 3.42 25.70 -10.61
CA VAL A 267 3.26 24.78 -11.75
C VAL A 267 1.79 24.66 -12.17
N HIS A 268 0.88 24.72 -11.22
CA HIS A 268 -0.56 24.64 -11.45
C HIS A 268 -1.27 25.99 -11.62
N GLY A 269 -0.55 27.11 -11.53
CA GLY A 269 -1.15 28.44 -11.60
C GLY A 269 -2.05 28.77 -10.41
N LEU A 270 -1.77 28.19 -9.24
CA LEU A 270 -2.52 28.36 -8.00
C LEU A 270 -1.86 29.39 -7.08
N SER A 271 -2.66 29.99 -6.19
CA SER A 271 -2.15 30.81 -5.09
C SER A 271 -1.44 29.94 -4.06
N THR A 272 -0.39 30.48 -3.43
CA THR A 272 0.24 29.90 -2.24
C THR A 272 -0.61 30.04 -0.96
N THR A 273 -1.74 30.73 -1.02
CA THR A 273 -2.72 30.79 0.06
C THR A 273 -3.62 29.55 -0.01
N PRO A 274 -3.69 28.75 1.06
CA PRO A 274 -4.52 27.54 1.07
C PRO A 274 -6.01 27.85 0.83
N THR A 275 -6.69 27.04 0.03
CA THR A 275 -8.13 27.07 -0.15
C THR A 275 -8.89 26.41 1.01
N SER A 276 -8.22 25.51 1.73
CA SER A 276 -8.76 24.89 2.95
C SER A 276 -7.65 24.37 3.84
N THR A 277 -7.91 24.33 5.15
CA THR A 277 -7.05 23.75 6.17
C THR A 277 -7.88 22.85 7.06
N ASP A 278 -7.38 21.63 7.33
CA ASP A 278 -7.99 20.70 8.29
C ASP A 278 -6.92 19.90 9.03
N TYR A 279 -7.36 19.09 10.00
CA TYR A 279 -6.49 18.37 10.93
C TYR A 279 -6.85 16.88 10.94
N PRO A 280 -6.38 16.08 9.96
CA PRO A 280 -6.75 14.67 9.82
C PRO A 280 -6.33 13.79 11.01
N GLN A 281 -5.29 14.20 11.74
CA GLN A 281 -4.82 13.63 13.00
C GLN A 281 -4.30 14.77 13.90
N SER A 282 -4.15 14.52 15.18
CA SER A 282 -3.81 15.55 16.18
C SER A 282 -2.51 16.32 15.89
N SER A 283 -1.52 15.67 15.27
CA SER A 283 -0.24 16.29 14.88
C SER A 283 -0.17 16.70 13.40
N TRP A 284 -1.22 16.49 12.60
CA TRP A 284 -1.20 16.74 11.16
C TRP A 284 -2.02 17.98 10.82
N THR A 285 -1.36 18.95 10.24
CA THR A 285 -2.03 20.09 9.60
C THR A 285 -2.00 19.86 8.11
N ARG A 286 -3.19 19.70 7.50
CA ARG A 286 -3.33 19.53 6.07
C ARG A 286 -3.87 20.80 5.42
N THR A 287 -3.14 21.31 4.45
CA THR A 287 -3.54 22.45 3.61
C THR A 287 -3.78 21.98 2.17
N ARG A 288 -4.77 22.56 1.51
CA ARG A 288 -5.05 22.29 0.10
C ARG A 288 -4.97 23.59 -0.70
N TYR A 289 -4.51 23.45 -1.92
CA TYR A 289 -4.40 24.52 -2.89
C TYR A 289 -5.14 24.07 -4.14
N GLY A 290 -6.41 24.47 -4.24
CA GLY A 290 -7.33 23.91 -5.21
C GLY A 290 -7.49 22.39 -5.05
N ASP A 291 -7.60 21.71 -6.19
CA ASP A 291 -7.70 20.24 -6.29
C ASP A 291 -6.37 19.56 -6.69
N LYS A 292 -5.28 20.32 -6.86
CA LYS A 292 -4.04 19.86 -7.44
C LYS A 292 -2.92 19.65 -6.42
N VAL A 293 -2.84 20.48 -5.38
CA VAL A 293 -1.76 20.40 -4.38
C VAL A 293 -2.36 20.23 -2.99
N GLU A 294 -1.90 19.23 -2.27
CA GLU A 294 -2.21 18.97 -0.87
C GLU A 294 -0.90 18.87 -0.09
N ALA A 295 -0.81 19.55 1.03
CA ALA A 295 0.41 19.57 1.84
C ALA A 295 0.07 19.23 3.30
N ILE A 296 0.78 18.28 3.89
CA ILE A 296 0.58 17.80 5.26
C ILE A 296 1.85 18.04 6.09
N SER A 297 1.75 18.96 7.03
CA SER A 297 2.77 19.20 8.04
C SER A 297 2.52 18.31 9.25
N ILE A 298 3.57 17.62 9.72
CA ILE A 298 3.54 16.77 10.91
C ILE A 298 4.23 17.52 12.04
N GLN A 299 3.45 18.06 12.98
CA GLN A 299 3.98 18.83 14.12
C GLN A 299 4.85 17.94 15.02
N GLY A 300 6.09 18.37 15.28
CA GLY A 300 7.09 17.61 16.04
C GLY A 300 7.69 16.41 15.30
N GLY A 301 7.24 16.14 14.06
CA GLY A 301 7.75 15.04 13.24
C GLY A 301 9.21 15.25 12.84
N SER A 302 10.02 14.19 12.93
CA SER A 302 11.42 14.16 12.47
C SER A 302 11.48 13.88 10.97
N HIS A 303 12.69 13.62 10.44
CA HIS A 303 12.89 13.17 9.05
C HIS A 303 12.18 11.84 8.76
N ASN A 304 11.99 10.99 9.75
CA ASN A 304 11.21 9.77 9.59
C ASN A 304 9.70 10.07 9.65
N VAL A 305 9.11 10.27 8.50
CA VAL A 305 7.66 10.52 8.31
C VAL A 305 6.89 9.25 7.92
N LEU A 306 7.51 8.06 8.02
CA LEU A 306 6.84 6.77 7.81
C LEU A 306 5.96 6.44 9.04
N VAL A 307 4.86 7.17 9.17
CA VAL A 307 3.92 7.03 10.29
C VAL A 307 2.63 6.35 9.86
N SER A 308 1.96 5.71 10.81
CA SER A 308 0.71 4.99 10.55
C SER A 308 -0.34 5.87 9.87
N GLY A 309 -0.97 5.35 8.82
CA GLY A 309 -2.02 6.02 8.06
C GLY A 309 -1.53 6.93 6.93
N MET A 310 -0.22 7.22 6.85
CA MET A 310 0.30 8.06 5.75
C MET A 310 0.11 7.40 4.38
N ALA A 311 0.44 6.10 4.28
CA ALA A 311 0.28 5.36 3.02
C ALA A 311 -1.18 5.33 2.57
N LEU A 312 -2.12 5.10 3.49
CA LEU A 312 -3.55 5.14 3.18
C LEU A 312 -3.97 6.53 2.66
N ARG A 313 -3.45 7.62 3.25
CA ARG A 313 -3.76 8.99 2.79
C ARG A 313 -3.23 9.24 1.38
N ALA A 314 -2.04 8.74 1.05
CA ALA A 314 -1.52 8.81 -0.32
C ALA A 314 -2.41 8.01 -1.29
N ILE A 315 -2.82 6.80 -0.93
CA ILE A 315 -3.72 5.96 -1.75
C ILE A 315 -5.08 6.65 -1.96
N GLN A 316 -5.62 7.29 -0.93
CA GLN A 316 -6.86 8.10 -1.02
C GLN A 316 -6.67 9.32 -1.92
N PHE A 317 -5.55 10.03 -1.80
CA PHE A 317 -5.23 11.16 -2.68
C PHE A 317 -5.10 10.72 -4.14
N PHE A 318 -4.53 9.54 -4.40
CA PHE A 318 -4.46 8.95 -5.73
C PHE A 318 -5.84 8.52 -6.27
N GLY A 319 -6.79 8.18 -5.39
CA GLY A 319 -8.08 7.60 -5.74
C GLY A 319 -8.00 6.10 -6.02
N LEU A 320 -6.94 5.44 -5.53
CA LEU A 320 -6.75 3.98 -5.64
C LEU A 320 -7.58 3.20 -4.62
N ASP A 321 -8.14 3.86 -3.61
CA ASP A 321 -9.03 3.28 -2.60
C ASP A 321 -10.45 3.02 -3.11
N ARG A 322 -10.76 3.41 -4.35
CA ARG A 322 -12.06 3.22 -4.97
C ARG A 322 -12.07 1.88 -5.72
N THR A 323 -12.75 0.88 -5.17
CA THR A 323 -12.99 -0.40 -5.82
C THR A 323 -14.28 -0.32 -6.63
N GLY A 324 -14.18 -0.38 -7.96
CA GLY A 324 -15.33 -0.53 -8.84
C GLY A 324 -15.18 0.23 -10.16
N PRO A 325 -15.74 -0.28 -11.28
CA PRO A 325 -15.74 0.45 -12.54
C PRO A 325 -16.61 1.69 -12.42
N THR A 326 -16.06 2.84 -12.83
CA THR A 326 -16.88 4.03 -13.10
C THR A 326 -17.67 3.74 -14.37
N THR A 327 -18.83 3.14 -14.24
CA THR A 327 -19.77 3.08 -15.34
C THR A 327 -20.52 4.41 -15.39
N THR A 328 -20.04 5.33 -16.21
CA THR A 328 -20.94 6.24 -16.92
C THR A 328 -21.59 5.39 -18.00
N ASP A 329 -22.69 4.77 -17.67
CA ASP A 329 -23.66 4.33 -18.70
C ASP A 329 -25.07 4.56 -18.18
N LEU A 330 -25.65 5.62 -18.74
CA LEU A 330 -27.07 5.92 -18.69
C LEU A 330 -27.77 5.01 -19.69
N THR A 331 -28.26 3.86 -19.27
CA THR A 331 -29.40 3.23 -19.95
C THR A 331 -30.21 2.43 -18.95
N ASN A 332 -31.39 2.93 -18.78
CA ASN A 332 -32.64 2.37 -18.30
C ASN A 332 -32.70 0.83 -18.29
N SER A 333 -32.74 0.21 -17.10
CA SER A 333 -33.32 -1.13 -16.96
C SER A 333 -34.07 -1.25 -15.65
N THR A 334 -35.37 -1.34 -15.79
CA THR A 334 -36.34 -1.64 -14.74
C THR A 334 -36.02 -3.01 -14.17
N THR A 335 -35.50 -3.09 -12.95
CA THR A 335 -35.35 -4.35 -12.23
C THR A 335 -36.15 -4.29 -10.93
N THR A 336 -37.08 -5.17 -10.86
CA THR A 336 -37.93 -5.48 -9.70
C THR A 336 -37.07 -5.74 -8.46
N THR A 337 -37.23 -4.93 -7.42
CA THR A 337 -36.57 -5.07 -6.12
C THR A 337 -37.17 -6.23 -5.35
N VAL A 338 -36.34 -7.25 -5.09
CA VAL A 338 -36.53 -8.16 -3.97
C VAL A 338 -35.81 -7.54 -2.77
N PRO A 339 -36.43 -7.36 -1.61
CA PRO A 339 -35.75 -6.78 -0.45
C PRO A 339 -34.72 -7.77 0.11
N ASP A 340 -33.44 -7.34 0.13
CA ASP A 340 -32.37 -8.06 0.84
C ASP A 340 -32.51 -7.79 2.35
N PRO A 341 -32.58 -8.83 3.22
CA PRO A 341 -32.77 -8.67 4.66
C PRO A 341 -31.49 -8.40 5.45
N THR A 342 -30.37 -8.06 4.83
CA THR A 342 -29.08 -7.84 5.53
C THR A 342 -28.69 -6.35 5.54
N GLY A 343 -28.46 -5.86 6.75
CA GLY A 343 -28.25 -4.49 7.23
C GLY A 343 -27.54 -3.50 6.30
N ALA A 344 -27.89 -2.22 6.47
CA ALA A 344 -27.38 -1.07 5.72
C ALA A 344 -25.89 -0.74 5.97
N CYS A 345 -25.06 -1.74 6.34
CA CYS A 345 -23.63 -1.57 6.59
C CYS A 345 -22.81 -2.84 6.28
N ARG A 346 -21.55 -2.62 5.90
CA ARG A 346 -20.55 -3.68 5.73
C ARG A 346 -19.30 -3.34 6.54
N VAL A 347 -18.72 -4.36 7.20
CA VAL A 347 -17.48 -4.23 7.98
C VAL A 347 -16.43 -5.19 7.45
N ALA A 348 -15.26 -4.65 7.10
CA ALA A 348 -14.05 -5.43 6.86
C ALA A 348 -13.14 -5.31 8.08
N TYR A 349 -12.63 -6.45 8.60
CA TYR A 349 -11.80 -6.51 9.81
C TYR A 349 -10.53 -7.30 9.54
N ALA A 350 -9.38 -6.63 9.61
CA ALA A 350 -8.06 -7.23 9.44
C ALA A 350 -7.28 -7.20 10.76
N VAL A 351 -6.55 -8.29 11.07
CA VAL A 351 -5.68 -8.42 12.26
C VAL A 351 -4.27 -8.74 11.83
N SER A 352 -3.31 -8.06 12.46
CA SER A 352 -1.90 -8.44 12.49
C SER A 352 -1.50 -8.66 13.94
N SER A 353 -0.96 -9.84 14.29
CA SER A 353 -0.66 -10.22 15.68
C SER A 353 0.80 -10.61 15.87
N TRP A 354 1.31 -10.39 17.10
CA TRP A 354 2.61 -10.83 17.60
C TRP A 354 2.45 -11.43 19.00
N ASN A 355 3.52 -11.90 19.64
CA ASN A 355 3.49 -12.73 20.86
C ASN A 355 2.50 -12.29 21.97
N THR A 356 2.34 -11.00 22.21
CA THR A 356 1.49 -10.49 23.31
C THR A 356 0.55 -9.38 22.88
N GLY A 357 0.52 -9.05 21.59
CA GLY A 357 -0.28 -7.94 21.08
C GLY A 357 -0.80 -8.17 19.66
N LEU A 358 -1.74 -7.34 19.27
CA LEU A 358 -2.27 -7.30 17.91
C LEU A 358 -2.63 -5.88 17.51
N THR A 359 -2.69 -5.66 16.22
CA THR A 359 -3.29 -4.47 15.60
C THR A 359 -4.52 -4.91 14.81
N ALA A 360 -5.64 -4.24 15.02
CA ALA A 360 -6.86 -4.43 14.23
C ALA A 360 -7.11 -3.19 13.37
N SER A 361 -7.36 -3.42 12.08
CA SER A 361 -7.82 -2.39 11.14
C SER A 361 -9.25 -2.73 10.72
N ILE A 362 -10.14 -1.76 10.81
CA ILE A 362 -11.57 -1.94 10.57
C ILE A 362 -12.02 -0.90 9.55
N SER A 363 -12.64 -1.34 8.47
CA SER A 363 -13.32 -0.46 7.51
C SER A 363 -14.83 -0.61 7.69
N VAL A 364 -15.50 0.50 7.96
CA VAL A 364 -16.97 0.55 8.13
C VAL A 364 -17.56 1.26 6.92
N THR A 365 -18.42 0.58 6.16
CA THR A 365 -19.07 1.11 4.95
C THR A 365 -20.57 1.26 5.20
N ASN A 366 -21.14 2.43 4.89
CA ASN A 366 -22.58 2.61 4.79
C ASN A 366 -23.06 2.04 3.44
N THR A 367 -23.74 0.90 3.46
CA THR A 367 -24.34 0.27 2.26
C THR A 367 -25.81 0.65 2.08
N GLY A 368 -26.35 1.47 2.99
CA GLY A 368 -27.71 1.99 2.90
C GLY A 368 -27.85 3.17 1.93
N THR A 369 -29.08 3.63 1.76
CA THR A 369 -29.43 4.74 0.83
C THR A 369 -29.46 6.11 1.49
N SER A 370 -29.31 6.19 2.82
CA SER A 370 -29.33 7.43 3.60
C SER A 370 -28.01 7.66 4.33
N PRO A 371 -27.58 8.93 4.54
CA PRO A 371 -26.40 9.22 5.35
C PRO A 371 -26.55 8.72 6.79
N VAL A 372 -25.52 8.13 7.34
CA VAL A 372 -25.39 7.80 8.76
C VAL A 372 -24.62 8.91 9.45
N ASN A 373 -25.27 9.61 10.37
CA ASN A 373 -24.68 10.70 11.15
C ASN A 373 -24.50 10.26 12.60
N GLY A 374 -23.32 10.47 13.16
CA GLY A 374 -23.02 10.06 14.55
C GLY A 374 -23.02 8.54 14.72
N TRP A 375 -22.16 7.83 13.97
CA TRP A 375 -22.15 6.38 13.97
C TRP A 375 -21.49 5.77 15.21
N GLN A 376 -22.01 4.59 15.60
CA GLN A 376 -21.49 3.73 16.64
C GLN A 376 -21.39 2.31 16.07
N LEU A 377 -20.19 1.73 16.08
CA LEU A 377 -19.95 0.34 15.70
C LEU A 377 -19.77 -0.51 16.97
N ALA A 378 -20.67 -1.46 17.20
CA ALA A 378 -20.56 -2.38 18.32
C ALA A 378 -20.10 -3.76 17.84
N PHE A 379 -19.19 -4.39 18.62
CA PHE A 379 -18.65 -5.73 18.39
C PHE A 379 -18.13 -6.33 19.70
N THR A 380 -17.95 -7.64 19.75
CA THR A 380 -17.38 -8.30 20.93
C THR A 380 -15.98 -8.79 20.62
N LEU A 381 -15.00 -8.31 21.39
CA LEU A 381 -13.63 -8.81 21.32
C LEU A 381 -13.56 -10.26 21.81
N PRO A 382 -12.77 -11.11 21.16
CA PRO A 382 -12.43 -12.42 21.67
C PRO A 382 -11.89 -12.37 23.10
N SER A 383 -12.20 -13.38 23.91
CA SER A 383 -11.75 -13.46 25.29
C SER A 383 -10.23 -13.35 25.40
N GLY A 384 -9.75 -12.57 26.35
CA GLY A 384 -8.33 -12.31 26.60
C GLY A 384 -7.74 -11.16 25.79
N GLN A 385 -8.52 -10.48 24.96
CA GLN A 385 -8.09 -9.28 24.24
C GLN A 385 -8.50 -8.01 25.00
N THR A 386 -7.58 -7.02 25.08
CA THR A 386 -7.83 -5.71 25.70
C THR A 386 -7.21 -4.61 24.86
N ILE A 387 -8.00 -3.64 24.41
CA ILE A 387 -7.56 -2.50 23.62
C ILE A 387 -6.65 -1.63 24.50
N THR A 388 -5.46 -1.36 23.99
CA THR A 388 -4.44 -0.52 24.65
C THR A 388 -4.36 0.88 24.06
N SER A 389 -4.66 1.03 22.77
CA SER A 389 -4.77 2.31 22.06
C SER A 389 -5.68 2.17 20.85
N GLY A 390 -6.29 3.27 20.38
CA GLY A 390 -7.14 3.26 19.20
C GLY A 390 -7.02 4.56 18.41
N TRP A 391 -7.39 4.51 17.13
CA TRP A 391 -7.38 5.67 16.21
C TRP A 391 -8.67 5.75 15.40
N SER A 392 -9.00 6.97 15.01
CA SER A 392 -10.19 7.32 14.22
C SER A 392 -11.53 6.91 14.84
N ALA A 393 -11.54 6.47 16.08
CA ALA A 393 -12.72 6.21 16.93
C ALA A 393 -12.34 6.25 18.40
N THR A 394 -13.32 6.46 19.27
CA THR A 394 -13.19 6.21 20.72
C THR A 394 -13.78 4.84 21.04
N TYR A 395 -13.10 4.06 21.86
CA TYR A 395 -13.48 2.68 22.20
C TYR A 395 -13.85 2.56 23.67
N SER A 396 -15.03 2.03 23.97
CA SER A 396 -15.51 1.81 25.35
C SER A 396 -16.53 0.70 25.41
N PRO A 397 -16.42 -0.25 26.38
CA PRO A 397 -15.22 -0.54 27.16
C PRO A 397 -14.05 -1.00 26.28
N THR A 398 -12.86 -1.21 26.87
CA THR A 398 -11.66 -1.65 26.11
C THR A 398 -11.53 -3.16 25.97
N SER A 399 -12.47 -3.95 26.53
CA SER A 399 -12.51 -5.41 26.42
C SER A 399 -13.95 -5.92 26.41
N GLY A 400 -14.17 -7.14 25.97
CA GLY A 400 -15.50 -7.75 25.86
C GLY A 400 -16.37 -7.07 24.81
N ALA A 401 -17.60 -6.68 25.16
CA ALA A 401 -18.51 -5.98 24.25
C ALA A 401 -18.09 -4.51 24.11
N VAL A 402 -17.43 -4.17 23.02
CA VAL A 402 -16.85 -2.85 22.71
C VAL A 402 -17.78 -2.06 21.80
N THR A 403 -17.91 -0.77 22.06
CA THR A 403 -18.49 0.21 21.15
C THR A 403 -17.41 1.18 20.69
N ALA A 404 -17.15 1.21 19.37
CA ALA A 404 -16.36 2.24 18.73
C ALA A 404 -17.30 3.37 18.28
N ARG A 405 -17.01 4.61 18.71
CA ARG A 405 -17.80 5.80 18.34
C ARG A 405 -16.98 6.70 17.42
N ASN A 406 -17.66 7.31 16.47
CA ASN A 406 -17.01 8.29 15.58
C ASN A 406 -16.31 9.41 16.37
N VAL A 407 -15.32 9.99 15.75
CA VAL A 407 -14.71 11.26 16.15
C VAL A 407 -15.25 12.40 15.29
N SER A 408 -14.92 13.65 15.62
CA SER A 408 -15.54 14.83 14.99
C SER A 408 -15.40 14.88 13.47
N TYR A 409 -14.33 14.35 12.90
CA TYR A 409 -14.05 14.46 11.47
C TYR A 409 -14.62 13.31 10.60
N ASN A 410 -15.10 12.22 11.20
CA ASN A 410 -15.64 11.07 10.47
C ASN A 410 -17.06 10.69 10.90
N GLY A 411 -17.78 11.61 11.52
CA GLY A 411 -19.12 11.40 12.08
C GLY A 411 -20.21 11.16 11.04
N THR A 412 -20.01 11.51 9.78
CA THR A 412 -20.98 11.32 8.70
C THR A 412 -20.45 10.30 7.68
N LEU A 413 -21.24 9.26 7.45
CA LEU A 413 -21.02 8.28 6.38
C LEU A 413 -22.15 8.40 5.35
N ASN A 414 -21.88 9.04 4.23
CA ASN A 414 -22.82 9.10 3.11
C ASN A 414 -23.07 7.71 2.51
N PRO A 415 -24.16 7.47 1.77
CA PRO A 415 -24.39 6.24 1.05
C PRO A 415 -23.16 5.84 0.21
N GLY A 416 -22.69 4.59 0.37
CA GLY A 416 -21.48 4.07 -0.26
C GLY A 416 -20.15 4.53 0.37
N ALA A 417 -20.16 5.49 1.29
CA ALA A 417 -18.95 5.95 1.95
C ALA A 417 -18.44 4.98 3.01
N SER A 418 -17.11 4.95 3.18
CA SER A 418 -16.44 4.14 4.20
C SER A 418 -15.57 5.01 5.10
N THR A 419 -15.39 4.58 6.36
CA THR A 419 -14.40 5.13 7.26
C THR A 419 -13.48 4.02 7.78
N GLY A 420 -12.17 4.32 7.85
CA GLY A 420 -11.18 3.42 8.45
C GLY A 420 -10.96 3.79 9.92
N ILE A 421 -11.07 2.81 10.81
CA ILE A 421 -10.77 2.92 12.23
C ILE A 421 -9.88 1.76 12.66
N GLY A 422 -9.29 1.81 13.83
CA GLY A 422 -8.51 0.67 14.30
C GLY A 422 -8.00 0.83 15.71
N PHE A 423 -7.36 -0.24 16.21
CA PHE A 423 -6.81 -0.26 17.56
C PHE A 423 -5.62 -1.21 17.68
N GLN A 424 -4.80 -1.00 18.69
CA GLN A 424 -3.89 -1.99 19.23
C GLN A 424 -4.52 -2.63 20.47
N ALA A 425 -4.28 -3.92 20.65
CA ALA A 425 -4.72 -4.65 21.82
C ALA A 425 -3.63 -5.61 22.32
N SER A 426 -3.59 -5.83 23.63
CA SER A 426 -2.91 -6.97 24.24
C SER A 426 -3.79 -8.22 24.16
N HIS A 427 -3.20 -9.42 24.18
CA HIS A 427 -3.92 -10.68 24.26
C HIS A 427 -3.19 -11.72 25.09
N THR A 428 -3.94 -12.69 25.61
CA THR A 428 -3.45 -13.84 26.41
C THR A 428 -3.38 -15.13 25.58
N GLY A 429 -3.02 -15.00 24.28
CA GLY A 429 -2.93 -16.13 23.34
C GLY A 429 -4.06 -16.19 22.31
N ASN A 430 -5.19 -15.51 22.51
CA ASN A 430 -6.27 -15.47 21.55
C ASN A 430 -6.15 -14.28 20.60
N THR A 431 -5.83 -14.54 19.33
CA THR A 431 -5.70 -13.56 18.25
C THR A 431 -6.88 -13.55 17.28
N GLY A 432 -7.99 -14.17 17.66
CA GLY A 432 -9.20 -14.26 16.85
C GLY A 432 -9.82 -12.91 16.51
N LYS A 433 -10.79 -12.91 15.61
CA LYS A 433 -11.54 -11.73 15.15
C LYS A 433 -12.95 -11.72 15.74
N PRO A 434 -13.57 -10.56 15.97
CA PRO A 434 -15.02 -10.48 16.17
C PRO A 434 -15.78 -11.08 14.98
N THR A 435 -16.87 -11.78 15.27
CA THR A 435 -17.66 -12.50 14.24
C THR A 435 -18.89 -11.73 13.79
N SER A 436 -19.28 -10.70 14.53
CA SER A 436 -20.46 -9.88 14.23
C SER A 436 -20.24 -8.43 14.61
N PHE A 437 -20.87 -7.55 13.85
CA PHE A 437 -20.83 -6.10 14.04
C PHE A 437 -22.21 -5.50 13.86
N THR A 438 -22.51 -4.45 14.63
CA THR A 438 -23.71 -3.63 14.40
C THR A 438 -23.34 -2.17 14.27
N LEU A 439 -23.92 -1.47 13.30
CA LEU A 439 -23.79 -0.02 13.12
C LEU A 439 -25.09 0.66 13.57
N ASN A 440 -25.04 1.48 14.61
CA ASN A 440 -26.21 2.11 15.23
C ASN A 440 -27.34 1.09 15.56
N GLY A 441 -26.94 -0.12 15.97
CA GLY A 441 -27.85 -1.21 16.31
C GLY A 441 -28.30 -2.10 15.14
N ALA A 442 -28.07 -1.69 13.88
CA ALA A 442 -28.37 -2.50 12.70
C ALA A 442 -27.20 -3.47 12.40
N ALA A 443 -27.50 -4.74 12.12
CA ALA A 443 -26.49 -5.75 11.81
C ALA A 443 -25.76 -5.40 10.50
N CYS A 444 -24.41 -5.54 10.50
CA CYS A 444 -23.58 -5.36 9.33
C CYS A 444 -23.22 -6.70 8.69
N THR A 445 -23.05 -6.71 7.38
CA THR A 445 -22.35 -7.80 6.69
C THR A 445 -20.86 -7.73 7.01
N VAL A 446 -20.24 -8.90 7.26
CA VAL A 446 -18.79 -9.01 7.49
C VAL A 446 -18.12 -9.45 6.19
N ALA A 447 -17.09 -8.70 5.74
CA ALA A 447 -16.34 -8.94 4.52
C ALA A 447 -15.00 -9.63 4.80
#